data_42e0a4ab6d620fbb619dcc678c2fa6ff
#
_entry.id   42e0a4ab6d620fbb619dcc678c2fa6ff
#
_cell.length_a   1.000
_cell.length_b   1.000
_cell.length_c   1.000
_cell.angle_alpha   90.00
_cell.angle_beta   90.00
_cell.angle_gamma   90.00
#
_symmetry.space_group_name_H-M   'P 1'
#
loop_
_entity.id
_entity.type
_entity.pdbx_description
1 polymer ?
#
loop_
_entity_poly.entity_id
_entity_poly.type
_entity_poly.pdbx_seq_one_letter_code
_entity_poly.pdbx_strand_id
1 'polypeptide(L)'
;YVTQTDTLNITSDRVLNFALQPGNYQLKDVEVVADRRHTGQFRLGQKDIQALPTVGGEPDLLKSLQFLPGVASGNEGANNISVRGSNQWGNLVLLDEAIVFNPNHALSFFSAFNNDAVQSVNLYKSYFPLNFGGRASSVIDVRMKEGNNKECKRMATVGLVASKVMFEGPLEKDKSSYLVAGRFAYPGLTCSLLGNKLAPDPQMYFYDVNAKINTIINDRNRIYFSVYAGGDHTVFDRFVRGYGMDWGNATSTFRWNHVL
;
A
#
# COMPACT_ATOMS: atom_id res chain seq x y z
N TYR A 1 -34.75 15.17 25.23
CA TYR A 1 -36.09 15.51 24.80
C TYR A 1 -36.19 15.44 23.29
N VAL A 2 -37.37 15.03 22.76
CA VAL A 2 -37.64 15.03 21.31
C VAL A 2 -37.85 16.48 20.86
N THR A 3 -37.20 16.86 19.73
CA THR A 3 -37.38 18.19 19.15
C THR A 3 -38.83 18.34 18.66
N GLN A 4 -39.56 19.32 19.20
CA GLN A 4 -40.90 19.67 18.79
C GLN A 4 -40.84 21.03 18.11
N THR A 5 -41.36 21.16 16.91
CA THR A 5 -41.41 22.41 16.14
C THR A 5 -42.85 22.76 15.89
N ASP A 6 -43.29 23.93 16.39
CA ASP A 6 -44.63 24.49 16.14
C ASP A 6 -44.50 25.83 15.42
N THR A 7 -45.33 26.03 14.41
CA THR A 7 -45.39 27.31 13.69
C THR A 7 -46.60 28.10 14.20
N LEU A 8 -46.32 29.26 14.75
CA LEU A 8 -47.34 30.10 15.41
C LEU A 8 -47.55 31.41 14.66
N ASN A 9 -48.80 31.75 14.42
CA ASN A 9 -49.17 33.05 13.93
C ASN A 9 -49.72 33.87 15.11
N ILE A 10 -48.92 34.84 15.61
CA ILE A 10 -49.24 35.60 16.80
C ILE A 10 -49.99 36.86 16.41
N THR A 11 -51.32 36.87 16.65
CA THR A 11 -52.21 38.03 16.43
C THR A 11 -52.73 38.65 17.73
N SER A 12 -52.42 38.04 18.90
CA SER A 12 -52.80 38.50 20.25
C SER A 12 -51.93 37.81 21.31
N ASP A 13 -51.90 38.33 22.54
CA ASP A 13 -51.18 37.72 23.65
C ASP A 13 -51.68 36.29 23.91
N ARG A 14 -50.74 35.32 23.89
CA ARG A 14 -51.00 33.89 24.14
C ARG A 14 -49.96 33.33 25.12
N VAL A 15 -50.45 32.48 26.02
CA VAL A 15 -49.62 31.65 26.88
C VAL A 15 -49.51 30.27 26.23
N LEU A 16 -48.25 29.85 25.94
CA LEU A 16 -47.97 28.55 25.32
C LEU A 16 -47.24 27.67 26.34
N ASN A 17 -47.79 26.51 26.61
CA ASN A 17 -47.19 25.50 27.45
C ASN A 17 -46.65 24.37 26.59
N PHE A 18 -45.35 24.14 26.66
CA PHE A 18 -44.69 23.02 25.95
C PHE A 18 -44.47 21.88 26.92
N ALA A 19 -45.04 20.71 26.63
CA ALA A 19 -44.77 19.48 27.34
C ALA A 19 -43.66 18.72 26.56
N LEU A 20 -42.42 18.84 27.02
CA LEU A 20 -41.29 18.14 26.40
C LEU A 20 -41.30 16.66 26.76
N GLN A 21 -41.33 15.79 25.76
CA GLN A 21 -41.21 14.35 25.99
C GLN A 21 -39.74 13.98 26.12
N PRO A 22 -39.35 13.17 27.16
CA PRO A 22 -38.01 12.68 27.28
C PRO A 22 -37.66 11.81 26.07
N GLY A 23 -36.64 12.23 25.31
CA GLY A 23 -36.11 11.42 24.21
C GLY A 23 -35.09 10.41 24.78
N ASN A 24 -35.42 9.15 24.66
CA ASN A 24 -34.40 8.11 24.87
C ASN A 24 -33.49 8.08 23.65
N TYR A 25 -32.28 8.63 23.76
CA TYR A 25 -31.22 8.35 22.83
C TYR A 25 -30.67 6.97 23.20
N GLN A 26 -31.09 5.93 22.49
CA GLN A 26 -30.30 4.71 22.42
C GLN A 26 -29.02 5.05 21.67
N LEU A 27 -27.91 5.19 22.39
CA LEU A 27 -26.61 5.14 21.79
C LEU A 27 -26.52 3.78 21.08
N LYS A 28 -26.21 3.78 19.79
CA LYS A 28 -25.85 2.53 19.11
C LYS A 28 -24.77 1.87 19.94
N ASP A 29 -24.99 0.62 20.30
CA ASP A 29 -23.97 -0.18 20.95
C ASP A 29 -22.66 0.02 20.21
N VAL A 30 -21.64 0.53 20.91
CA VAL A 30 -20.28 0.56 20.40
C VAL A 30 -19.82 -0.88 20.49
N GLU A 31 -20.01 -1.63 19.42
CA GLU A 31 -19.40 -2.94 19.27
C GLU A 31 -17.88 -2.71 19.17
N VAL A 32 -17.21 -2.83 20.32
CA VAL A 32 -15.76 -2.89 20.35
C VAL A 32 -15.38 -4.26 19.80
N VAL A 33 -15.31 -4.35 18.47
CA VAL A 33 -14.64 -5.50 17.83
C VAL A 33 -13.18 -5.40 18.24
N ALA A 34 -12.82 -6.14 19.29
CA ALA A 34 -11.43 -6.34 19.65
C ALA A 34 -10.77 -7.01 18.44
N ASP A 35 -10.01 -6.24 17.67
CA ASP A 35 -9.11 -6.78 16.66
C ASP A 35 -8.14 -7.71 17.40
N ARG A 36 -8.43 -9.02 17.38
CA ARG A 36 -7.55 -10.05 17.93
C ARG A 36 -6.28 -10.03 17.08
N ARG A 37 -5.38 -9.14 17.41
CA ARG A 37 -4.02 -9.16 16.88
C ARG A 37 -3.42 -10.47 17.31
N HIS A 38 -3.39 -11.43 16.41
CA HIS A 38 -2.73 -12.69 16.66
C HIS A 38 -1.25 -12.41 16.98
N THR A 39 -0.76 -13.03 18.04
CA THR A 39 0.64 -12.92 18.45
C THR A 39 1.53 -13.27 17.24
N GLY A 40 2.30 -12.30 16.74
CA GLY A 40 3.15 -12.50 15.55
C GLY A 40 2.62 -11.90 14.24
N GLN A 41 1.44 -11.26 14.23
CA GLN A 41 0.98 -10.43 13.14
C GLN A 41 1.33 -8.95 13.41
N PHE A 42 1.84 -8.28 12.39
CA PHE A 42 2.08 -6.84 12.41
C PHE A 42 1.44 -6.20 11.18
N ARG A 43 0.75 -5.08 11.38
CA ARG A 43 0.08 -4.35 10.30
C ARG A 43 0.56 -2.91 10.27
N LEU A 44 0.96 -2.44 9.09
CA LEU A 44 1.16 -1.05 8.74
C LEU A 44 -0.03 -0.57 7.91
N GLY A 45 -0.70 0.46 8.38
CA GLY A 45 -1.73 1.14 7.62
C GLY A 45 -1.17 2.29 6.78
N GLN A 46 -2.01 2.96 6.02
CA GLN A 46 -1.61 4.04 5.11
C GLN A 46 -0.87 5.18 5.83
N LYS A 47 -1.30 5.57 7.03
CA LYS A 47 -0.64 6.63 7.83
C LYS A 47 0.77 6.23 8.26
N ASP A 48 0.94 4.98 8.65
CA ASP A 48 2.24 4.44 9.04
C ASP A 48 3.19 4.41 7.84
N ILE A 49 2.70 4.00 6.67
CA ILE A 49 3.47 3.95 5.42
C ILE A 49 3.94 5.34 4.99
N GLN A 50 3.12 6.37 5.17
CA GLN A 50 3.49 7.76 4.87
C GLN A 50 4.55 8.33 5.83
N ALA A 51 4.64 7.81 7.05
CA ALA A 51 5.60 8.22 8.07
C ALA A 51 6.91 7.42 8.02
N LEU A 52 7.10 6.54 7.02
CA LEU A 52 8.27 5.69 6.92
C LEU A 52 9.57 6.48 6.68
N PRO A 53 10.71 5.98 7.19
CA PRO A 53 12.00 6.53 6.86
C PRO A 53 12.26 6.48 5.35
N THR A 54 12.84 7.53 4.82
CA THR A 54 13.15 7.66 3.40
C THR A 54 14.63 7.37 3.12
N VAL A 55 14.90 6.73 1.99
CA VAL A 55 16.25 6.54 1.45
C VAL A 55 16.34 7.35 0.16
N GLY A 56 17.20 8.38 0.17
CA GLY A 56 17.27 9.31 -0.97
C GLY A 56 15.99 10.08 -1.24
N GLY A 57 15.12 10.26 -0.21
CA GLY A 57 13.81 10.89 -0.34
C GLY A 57 12.69 9.93 -0.77
N GLU A 58 13.00 8.65 -0.97
CA GLU A 58 12.01 7.63 -1.32
C GLU A 58 11.70 6.76 -0.09
N PRO A 59 10.45 6.74 0.40
CA PRO A 59 10.06 5.83 1.47
C PRO A 59 10.18 4.38 1.00
N ASP A 60 10.62 3.48 1.87
CA ASP A 60 10.78 2.07 1.53
C ASP A 60 10.04 1.15 2.51
N LEU A 61 9.07 0.43 1.97
CA LEU A 61 8.20 -0.45 2.73
C LEU A 61 8.96 -1.60 3.37
N LEU A 62 9.80 -2.30 2.61
CA LEU A 62 10.50 -3.48 3.10
C LEU A 62 11.56 -3.10 4.14
N LYS A 63 12.28 -1.98 3.94
CA LYS A 63 13.19 -1.46 4.97
C LYS A 63 12.48 -1.14 6.28
N SER A 64 11.27 -0.64 6.20
CA SER A 64 10.51 -0.32 7.40
C SER A 64 10.12 -1.55 8.21
N LEU A 65 9.90 -2.68 7.56
CA LEU A 65 9.66 -3.94 8.24
C LEU A 65 10.89 -4.46 8.99
N GLN A 66 12.10 -4.07 8.58
CA GLN A 66 13.35 -4.46 9.25
C GLN A 66 13.50 -3.87 10.66
N PHE A 67 12.77 -2.80 10.99
CA PHE A 67 12.73 -2.24 12.35
C PHE A 67 11.86 -3.04 13.32
N LEU A 68 11.16 -4.05 12.85
CA LEU A 68 10.29 -4.87 13.70
C LEU A 68 11.07 -5.94 14.45
N PRO A 69 10.74 -6.23 15.72
CA PRO A 69 11.40 -7.29 16.47
C PRO A 69 11.34 -8.63 15.74
N GLY A 70 12.49 -9.31 15.61
CA GLY A 70 12.62 -10.60 14.94
C GLY A 70 12.60 -10.52 13.41
N VAL A 71 12.77 -9.33 12.84
CA VAL A 71 13.04 -9.08 11.42
C VAL A 71 14.42 -8.47 11.31
N ALA A 72 15.23 -8.99 10.43
CA ALA A 72 16.59 -8.50 10.19
C ALA A 72 16.80 -8.24 8.70
N SER A 73 17.75 -7.34 8.39
CA SER A 73 18.29 -7.23 7.04
C SER A 73 19.19 -8.43 6.75
N GLY A 74 19.08 -9.00 5.56
CA GLY A 74 20.00 -10.04 5.12
C GLY A 74 21.42 -9.53 4.86
N ASN A 75 21.52 -8.29 4.38
CA ASN A 75 22.78 -7.56 4.14
C ASN A 75 22.61 -6.10 4.52
N GLU A 76 23.64 -5.42 4.98
CA GLU A 76 23.60 -4.00 5.32
C GLU A 76 23.15 -3.15 4.13
N GLY A 77 22.17 -2.30 4.36
CA GLY A 77 21.60 -1.39 3.36
C GLY A 77 20.65 -2.04 2.34
N ALA A 78 20.51 -3.36 2.31
CA ALA A 78 19.62 -4.05 1.39
C ALA A 78 18.20 -4.24 1.95
N ASN A 79 17.23 -4.35 1.05
CA ASN A 79 15.83 -4.61 1.37
C ASN A 79 15.50 -6.09 1.64
N ASN A 80 16.53 -6.94 1.64
CA ASN A 80 16.35 -8.35 1.91
C ASN A 80 15.90 -8.57 3.35
N ILE A 81 14.77 -9.23 3.53
CA ILE A 81 14.18 -9.48 4.84
C ILE A 81 14.45 -10.91 5.25
N SER A 82 15.05 -11.06 6.44
CA SER A 82 15.20 -12.30 7.18
C SER A 82 14.26 -12.26 8.39
N VAL A 83 13.28 -13.15 8.45
CA VAL A 83 12.37 -13.25 9.57
C VAL A 83 12.75 -14.45 10.41
N ARG A 84 13.03 -14.24 11.71
CA ARG A 84 13.41 -15.28 12.67
C ARG A 84 14.61 -16.14 12.23
N GLY A 85 15.60 -15.52 11.61
CA GLY A 85 16.81 -16.19 11.16
C GLY A 85 16.68 -17.00 9.87
N SER A 86 15.54 -16.92 9.18
CA SER A 86 15.36 -17.53 7.86
C SER A 86 16.10 -16.72 6.78
N ASN A 87 16.38 -17.36 5.65
CA ASN A 87 16.87 -16.65 4.48
C ASN A 87 15.75 -15.84 3.81
N GLN A 88 16.11 -14.90 2.94
CA GLN A 88 15.15 -14.04 2.22
C GLN A 88 14.14 -14.81 1.36
N TRP A 89 14.51 -15.96 0.83
CA TRP A 89 13.66 -16.79 -0.03
C TRP A 89 12.61 -17.58 0.76
N GLY A 90 12.72 -17.63 2.08
CA GLY A 90 11.76 -18.27 2.98
C GLY A 90 10.48 -17.45 3.17
N ASN A 91 10.45 -16.19 2.74
CA ASN A 91 9.29 -15.32 2.87
C ASN A 91 8.37 -15.42 1.65
N LEU A 92 7.06 -15.44 1.90
CA LEU A 92 6.03 -15.27 0.86
C LEU A 92 5.69 -13.79 0.77
N VAL A 93 5.96 -13.18 -0.38
CA VAL A 93 5.64 -11.77 -0.63
C VAL A 93 4.50 -11.71 -1.65
N LEU A 94 3.43 -11.03 -1.26
CA LEU A 94 2.20 -10.92 -2.04
C LEU A 94 1.86 -9.44 -2.31
N LEU A 95 1.39 -9.15 -3.50
CA LEU A 95 0.75 -7.89 -3.85
C LEU A 95 -0.66 -8.18 -4.36
N ASP A 96 -1.66 -7.72 -3.62
CA ASP A 96 -3.07 -8.03 -3.89
C ASP A 96 -3.30 -9.53 -4.14
N GLU A 97 -2.70 -10.40 -3.31
CA GLU A 97 -2.77 -11.88 -3.36
C GLU A 97 -1.91 -12.55 -4.44
N ALA A 98 -1.37 -11.81 -5.41
CA ALA A 98 -0.43 -12.36 -6.39
C ALA A 98 0.99 -12.43 -5.80
N ILE A 99 1.71 -13.52 -6.11
CA ILE A 99 3.09 -13.71 -5.63
C ILE A 99 4.03 -12.78 -6.40
N VAL A 100 4.83 -12.01 -5.66
CA VAL A 100 5.95 -11.23 -6.20
C VAL A 100 7.24 -11.99 -5.88
N PHE A 101 7.87 -12.57 -6.90
CA PHE A 101 9.05 -13.44 -6.73
C PHE A 101 10.29 -12.66 -6.32
N ASN A 102 10.53 -11.50 -6.94
CA ASN A 102 11.61 -10.58 -6.56
C ASN A 102 11.00 -9.24 -6.14
N PRO A 103 10.78 -9.02 -4.83
CA PRO A 103 10.15 -7.79 -4.33
C PRO A 103 11.11 -6.60 -4.25
N ASN A 104 12.23 -6.64 -4.97
CA ASN A 104 13.29 -5.64 -4.88
C ASN A 104 13.71 -5.11 -6.25
N HIS A 105 14.12 -3.85 -6.26
CA HIS A 105 14.76 -3.16 -7.36
C HIS A 105 16.21 -2.76 -7.02
N ALA A 106 16.96 -2.39 -8.06
CA ALA A 106 18.30 -1.83 -7.93
C ALA A 106 19.20 -2.69 -7.03
N LEU A 107 19.33 -3.99 -7.33
CA LEU A 107 20.14 -4.94 -6.55
C LEU A 107 19.75 -5.03 -5.06
N SER A 108 18.46 -4.92 -4.77
CA SER A 108 17.89 -4.93 -3.42
C SER A 108 18.04 -3.64 -2.61
N PHE A 109 18.36 -2.52 -3.24
CA PHE A 109 18.40 -1.23 -2.54
C PHE A 109 17.03 -0.59 -2.36
N PHE A 110 16.07 -0.90 -3.22
CA PHE A 110 14.70 -0.38 -3.18
C PHE A 110 13.68 -1.52 -3.25
N SER A 111 12.51 -1.31 -2.62
CA SER A 111 11.41 -2.25 -2.76
C SER A 111 10.67 -2.05 -4.08
N ALA A 112 10.09 -3.13 -4.59
CA ALA A 112 9.20 -3.12 -5.75
C ALA A 112 7.85 -2.44 -5.49
N PHE A 113 7.57 -2.03 -4.25
CA PHE A 113 6.30 -1.45 -3.86
C PHE A 113 6.32 0.06 -3.96
N ASN A 114 5.47 0.62 -4.80
CA ASN A 114 5.20 2.04 -4.83
C ASN A 114 4.28 2.40 -3.64
N ASN A 115 4.84 3.04 -2.61
CA ASN A 115 4.13 3.37 -1.38
C ASN A 115 2.90 4.25 -1.59
N ASP A 116 2.88 5.05 -2.65
CA ASP A 116 1.72 5.90 -2.97
C ASP A 116 0.51 5.06 -3.42
N ALA A 117 0.75 3.87 -4.00
CA ALA A 117 -0.28 2.91 -4.40
C ALA A 117 -0.66 1.92 -3.29
N VAL A 118 0.12 1.83 -2.19
CA VAL A 118 -0.11 0.86 -1.12
C VAL A 118 -1.11 1.39 -0.09
N GLN A 119 -2.06 0.55 0.30
CA GLN A 119 -3.04 0.80 1.35
C GLN A 119 -2.59 0.28 2.71
N SER A 120 -2.07 -0.94 2.73
CA SER A 120 -1.62 -1.59 3.97
C SER A 120 -0.68 -2.75 3.69
N VAL A 121 0.08 -3.10 4.71
CA VAL A 121 0.96 -4.27 4.73
C VAL A 121 0.70 -5.07 5.98
N ASN A 122 0.53 -6.37 5.82
CA ASN A 122 0.47 -7.30 6.93
C ASN A 122 1.71 -8.21 6.88
N LEU A 123 2.45 -8.24 7.96
CA LEU A 123 3.55 -9.19 8.17
C LEU A 123 3.12 -10.26 9.17
N TYR A 124 3.11 -11.50 8.74
CA TYR A 124 2.85 -12.68 9.57
C TYR A 124 4.18 -13.40 9.84
N LYS A 125 4.64 -13.38 11.10
CA LYS A 125 5.96 -13.92 11.50
C LYS A 125 5.93 -15.35 12.05
N SER A 126 4.80 -15.81 12.55
CA SER A 126 4.69 -17.10 13.25
C SER A 126 3.45 -17.90 12.93
N TYR A 127 2.38 -17.20 12.75
CA TYR A 127 1.07 -17.73 12.43
C TYR A 127 0.54 -16.99 11.23
N PHE A 128 0.13 -17.69 10.25
CA PHE A 128 -0.54 -17.13 9.07
C PHE A 128 -1.78 -17.95 8.74
N PRO A 129 -2.81 -17.30 8.20
CA PRO A 129 -4.04 -17.95 7.76
C PRO A 129 -3.78 -19.10 6.79
N LEU A 130 -4.65 -20.11 6.81
CA LEU A 130 -4.52 -21.35 6.01
C LEU A 130 -4.51 -21.11 4.49
N ASN A 131 -4.97 -19.96 4.03
CA ASN A 131 -4.93 -19.57 2.62
C ASN A 131 -3.52 -19.18 2.14
N PHE A 132 -2.56 -19.00 3.04
CA PHE A 132 -1.17 -18.74 2.69
C PHE A 132 -0.32 -20.01 2.83
N GLY A 133 0.47 -20.30 1.81
CA GLY A 133 1.33 -21.48 1.80
C GLY A 133 2.50 -21.34 0.84
N GLY A 134 3.35 -22.37 0.76
CA GLY A 134 4.46 -22.43 -0.19
C GLY A 134 5.75 -21.73 0.23
N ARG A 135 5.82 -21.17 1.46
CA ARG A 135 7.03 -20.61 2.05
C ARG A 135 7.14 -20.98 3.53
N ALA A 136 8.36 -21.01 4.05
CA ALA A 136 8.66 -21.60 5.36
C ALA A 136 8.76 -20.60 6.51
N SER A 137 8.92 -19.29 6.24
CA SER A 137 9.29 -18.34 7.28
C SER A 137 8.18 -17.34 7.62
N SER A 138 7.80 -16.51 6.69
CA SER A 138 6.82 -15.45 6.92
C SER A 138 5.97 -15.17 5.69
N VAL A 139 4.88 -14.43 5.90
CA VAL A 139 4.06 -13.88 4.82
C VAL A 139 4.03 -12.36 4.93
N ILE A 140 4.36 -11.69 3.85
CA ILE A 140 4.26 -10.25 3.67
C ILE A 140 3.14 -10.01 2.66
N ASP A 141 1.96 -9.63 3.14
CA ASP A 141 0.78 -9.39 2.33
C ASP A 141 0.58 -7.88 2.14
N VAL A 142 0.90 -7.39 0.95
CA VAL A 142 0.76 -5.99 0.55
C VAL A 142 -0.55 -5.80 -0.20
N ARG A 143 -1.33 -4.82 0.24
CA ARG A 143 -2.61 -4.47 -0.39
C ARG A 143 -2.53 -3.09 -1.03
N MET A 144 -2.92 -3.01 -2.30
CA MET A 144 -3.04 -1.76 -3.01
C MET A 144 -4.30 -0.99 -2.59
N LYS A 145 -4.24 0.34 -2.70
CA LYS A 145 -5.42 1.21 -2.60
C LYS A 145 -6.46 0.83 -3.63
N GLU A 146 -7.72 1.03 -3.29
CA GLU A 146 -8.83 0.72 -4.20
C GLU A 146 -9.18 1.88 -5.14
N GLY A 147 -8.52 3.03 -4.96
CA GLY A 147 -8.86 4.27 -5.63
C GLY A 147 -10.00 5.02 -4.93
N ASN A 148 -10.21 6.27 -5.31
CA ASN A 148 -11.24 7.13 -4.73
C ASN A 148 -12.53 7.00 -5.55
N ASN A 149 -13.62 6.55 -4.92
CA ASN A 149 -14.91 6.38 -5.60
C ASN A 149 -15.79 7.65 -5.59
N LYS A 150 -15.29 8.75 -5.01
CA LYS A 150 -16.05 10.03 -4.89
C LYS A 150 -15.48 11.12 -5.76
N GLU A 151 -14.15 11.25 -5.77
CA GLU A 151 -13.43 12.37 -6.37
C GLU A 151 -12.21 11.90 -7.15
N CYS A 152 -11.89 12.57 -8.25
CA CYS A 152 -10.64 12.37 -8.96
C CYS A 152 -9.50 13.05 -8.21
N LYS A 153 -8.44 12.29 -7.90
CA LYS A 153 -7.20 12.80 -7.32
C LYS A 153 -6.03 12.51 -8.24
N ARG A 154 -5.13 13.46 -8.32
CA ARG A 154 -3.92 13.38 -9.13
C ARG A 154 -2.74 13.79 -8.27
N MET A 155 -1.68 13.05 -8.34
CA MET A 155 -0.44 13.35 -7.64
C MET A 155 0.73 13.17 -8.59
N ALA A 156 1.67 14.11 -8.55
CA ALA A 156 2.96 13.98 -9.21
C ALA A 156 4.05 14.43 -8.24
N THR A 157 5.10 13.64 -8.14
CA THR A 157 6.26 13.92 -7.30
C THR A 157 7.52 13.79 -8.13
N VAL A 158 8.40 14.77 -8.04
CA VAL A 158 9.75 14.71 -8.63
C VAL A 158 10.74 14.73 -7.47
N GLY A 159 11.45 13.64 -7.29
CA GLY A 159 12.46 13.47 -6.24
C GLY A 159 13.87 13.40 -6.82
N LEU A 160 14.85 13.34 -5.93
CA LEU A 160 16.26 13.23 -6.31
C LEU A 160 16.59 11.86 -6.96
N VAL A 161 15.91 10.80 -6.53
CA VAL A 161 16.19 9.41 -6.94
C VAL A 161 15.10 8.86 -7.83
N ALA A 162 13.84 9.31 -7.65
CA ALA A 162 12.69 8.80 -8.38
C ALA A 162 11.66 9.89 -8.65
N SER A 163 10.91 9.73 -9.72
CA SER A 163 9.72 10.51 -10.05
C SER A 163 8.51 9.58 -10.05
N LYS A 164 7.36 10.09 -9.56
CA LYS A 164 6.13 9.32 -9.40
C LYS A 164 4.92 10.09 -9.89
N VAL A 165 3.96 9.34 -10.39
CA VAL A 165 2.64 9.86 -10.73
C VAL A 165 1.58 8.91 -10.21
N MET A 166 0.45 9.45 -9.77
CA MET A 166 -0.71 8.67 -9.36
C MET A 166 -1.99 9.37 -9.79
N PHE A 167 -2.91 8.59 -10.32
CA PHE A 167 -4.25 9.01 -10.70
C PHE A 167 -5.24 8.05 -10.06
N GLU A 168 -6.22 8.58 -9.36
CA GLU A 168 -7.31 7.81 -8.83
C GLU A 168 -8.63 8.56 -8.98
N GLY A 169 -9.73 7.84 -9.13
CA GLY A 169 -11.03 8.46 -9.25
C GLY A 169 -12.16 7.46 -9.45
N PRO A 170 -13.41 7.95 -9.45
CA PRO A 170 -14.57 7.13 -9.76
C PRO A 170 -14.64 6.82 -11.26
N LEU A 171 -14.97 5.56 -11.59
CA LEU A 171 -15.52 5.18 -12.90
C LEU A 171 -17.03 5.41 -12.89
N GLU A 172 -17.67 5.01 -11.79
CA GLU A 172 -19.07 5.31 -11.46
C GLU A 172 -19.10 5.73 -9.99
N LYS A 173 -19.62 6.93 -9.71
CA LYS A 173 -19.58 7.52 -8.38
C LYS A 173 -20.23 6.60 -7.34
N ASP A 174 -19.57 6.45 -6.19
CA ASP A 174 -19.93 5.60 -5.06
C ASP A 174 -20.02 4.09 -5.36
N LYS A 175 -19.75 3.65 -6.61
CA LYS A 175 -19.90 2.25 -7.03
C LYS A 175 -18.61 1.65 -7.54
N SER A 176 -17.86 2.35 -8.36
CA SER A 176 -16.62 1.84 -8.94
C SER A 176 -15.53 2.90 -8.97
N SER A 177 -14.29 2.46 -8.79
CA SER A 177 -13.13 3.33 -8.82
C SER A 177 -11.95 2.68 -9.52
N TYR A 178 -11.04 3.54 -9.94
CA TYR A 178 -9.75 3.14 -10.48
C TYR A 178 -8.61 3.81 -9.72
N LEU A 179 -7.46 3.17 -9.78
CA LEU A 179 -6.16 3.71 -9.39
C LEU A 179 -5.14 3.31 -10.45
N VAL A 180 -4.33 4.26 -10.90
CA VAL A 180 -3.14 4.02 -11.74
C VAL A 180 -1.99 4.80 -11.13
N ALA A 181 -0.88 4.12 -10.86
CA ALA A 181 0.32 4.73 -10.32
C ALA A 181 1.54 4.25 -11.09
N GLY A 182 2.47 5.17 -11.34
CA GLY A 182 3.76 4.90 -11.97
C GLY A 182 4.89 5.49 -11.15
N ARG A 183 6.02 4.80 -11.11
CA ARG A 183 7.29 5.25 -10.55
C ARG A 183 8.39 4.98 -11.58
N PHE A 184 9.25 5.96 -11.78
CA PHE A 184 10.48 5.82 -12.54
C PHE A 184 11.64 6.31 -11.68
N ALA A 185 12.59 5.46 -11.40
CA ALA A 185 13.75 5.76 -10.56
C ALA A 185 15.05 5.71 -11.36
N TYR A 186 15.93 6.64 -11.04
CA TYR A 186 17.18 6.90 -11.76
C TYR A 186 18.37 7.04 -10.81
N PRO A 187 18.61 6.06 -9.92
CA PRO A 187 19.69 6.15 -8.93
C PRO A 187 21.08 6.30 -9.56
N GLY A 188 21.31 5.68 -10.71
CA GLY A 188 22.56 5.80 -11.44
C GLY A 188 22.86 7.25 -11.86
N LEU A 189 21.87 7.93 -12.43
CA LEU A 189 21.99 9.34 -12.82
C LEU A 189 22.27 10.22 -11.60
N THR A 190 21.51 10.05 -10.53
CA THR A 190 21.67 10.83 -9.28
C THR A 190 23.07 10.69 -8.70
N CYS A 191 23.57 9.46 -8.59
CA CYS A 191 24.91 9.19 -8.09
C CYS A 191 25.99 9.78 -8.99
N SER A 192 25.80 9.73 -10.30
CA SER A 192 26.71 10.33 -11.27
C SER A 192 26.79 11.86 -11.11
N LEU A 193 25.64 12.52 -10.96
CA LEU A 193 25.57 13.98 -10.76
C LEU A 193 26.22 14.42 -9.43
N LEU A 194 26.14 13.61 -8.39
CA LEU A 194 26.78 13.88 -7.10
C LEU A 194 28.30 13.64 -7.12
N GLY A 195 28.87 13.23 -8.24
CA GLY A 195 30.32 13.07 -8.40
C GLY A 195 30.91 11.92 -7.62
N ASN A 196 30.12 10.98 -7.15
CA ASN A 196 30.60 9.83 -6.39
C ASN A 196 31.29 8.82 -7.31
N LYS A 197 32.62 8.66 -7.14
CA LYS A 197 33.40 7.71 -7.93
C LYS A 197 33.04 6.22 -7.70
N LEU A 198 32.37 5.92 -6.60
CA LEU A 198 31.83 4.58 -6.27
C LEU A 198 30.38 4.42 -6.74
N ALA A 199 29.84 5.42 -7.42
CA ALA A 199 28.44 5.42 -7.86
C ALA A 199 28.16 4.26 -8.84
N PRO A 200 26.95 3.72 -8.81
CA PRO A 200 26.45 2.86 -9.86
C PRO A 200 26.59 3.54 -11.24
N ASP A 201 26.63 2.72 -12.29
CA ASP A 201 26.65 3.23 -13.65
C ASP A 201 25.44 4.17 -13.88
N PRO A 202 25.60 5.30 -14.62
CA PRO A 202 24.49 6.19 -14.96
C PRO A 202 23.31 5.52 -15.65
N GLN A 203 23.50 4.34 -16.21
CA GLN A 203 22.44 3.56 -16.87
C GLN A 203 21.63 2.67 -15.90
N MET A 204 21.88 2.76 -14.59
CA MET A 204 21.06 2.06 -13.60
C MET A 204 19.74 2.79 -13.37
N TYR A 205 18.62 2.16 -13.76
CA TYR A 205 17.27 2.67 -13.52
C TYR A 205 16.28 1.52 -13.29
N PHE A 206 15.13 1.83 -12.70
CA PHE A 206 14.01 0.90 -12.60
C PHE A 206 12.68 1.65 -12.72
N TYR A 207 11.63 0.89 -12.99
CA TYR A 207 10.28 1.44 -13.09
C TYR A 207 9.25 0.48 -12.50
N ASP A 208 8.11 1.05 -12.06
CA ASP A 208 6.94 0.33 -11.60
C ASP A 208 5.67 0.96 -12.18
N VAL A 209 4.74 0.11 -12.54
CA VAL A 209 3.38 0.49 -12.91
C VAL A 209 2.40 -0.36 -12.11
N ASN A 210 1.46 0.31 -11.47
CA ASN A 210 0.38 -0.30 -10.71
C ASN A 210 -0.95 0.18 -11.27
N ALA A 211 -1.89 -0.73 -11.50
CA ALA A 211 -3.25 -0.37 -11.85
C ALA A 211 -4.23 -1.25 -11.08
N LYS A 212 -5.32 -0.65 -10.64
CA LYS A 212 -6.40 -1.38 -9.94
C LYS A 212 -7.74 -0.77 -10.29
N ILE A 213 -8.71 -1.64 -10.51
CA ILE A 213 -10.11 -1.30 -10.69
C ILE A 213 -10.91 -2.11 -9.69
N ASN A 214 -11.90 -1.48 -9.07
CA ASN A 214 -12.88 -2.18 -8.27
C ASN A 214 -14.28 -1.71 -8.63
N THR A 215 -15.26 -2.61 -8.51
CA THR A 215 -16.65 -2.30 -8.76
C THR A 215 -17.57 -3.10 -7.84
N ILE A 216 -18.57 -2.42 -7.31
CA ILE A 216 -19.68 -3.01 -6.57
C ILE A 216 -20.76 -3.33 -7.60
N ILE A 217 -21.02 -4.63 -7.84
CA ILE A 217 -22.08 -5.05 -8.75
C ILE A 217 -23.45 -4.89 -8.06
N ASN A 218 -23.52 -5.37 -6.81
CA ASN A 218 -24.67 -5.23 -5.91
C ASN A 218 -24.19 -5.43 -4.46
N ASP A 219 -25.11 -5.39 -3.48
CA ASP A 219 -24.81 -5.48 -2.04
C ASP A 219 -24.06 -6.77 -1.65
N ARG A 220 -24.15 -7.82 -2.46
CA ARG A 220 -23.52 -9.11 -2.20
C ARG A 220 -22.30 -9.39 -3.06
N ASN A 221 -22.09 -8.63 -4.13
CA ASN A 221 -21.04 -8.92 -5.13
C ASN A 221 -20.16 -7.72 -5.38
N ARG A 222 -18.85 -7.93 -5.22
CA ARG A 222 -17.83 -6.94 -5.52
C ARG A 222 -16.66 -7.59 -6.26
N ILE A 223 -16.22 -6.95 -7.34
CA ILE A 223 -15.13 -7.42 -8.18
C ILE A 223 -13.95 -6.46 -8.07
N TYR A 224 -12.75 -7.04 -8.08
CA TYR A 224 -11.48 -6.35 -8.11
C TYR A 224 -10.61 -6.91 -9.22
N PHE A 225 -9.93 -6.04 -9.90
CA PHE A 225 -8.88 -6.40 -10.83
C PHE A 225 -7.68 -5.52 -10.60
N SER A 226 -6.51 -6.12 -10.35
CA SER A 226 -5.25 -5.39 -10.15
C SER A 226 -4.15 -5.96 -11.03
N VAL A 227 -3.25 -5.07 -11.46
CA VAL A 227 -2.07 -5.38 -12.25
C VAL A 227 -0.88 -4.64 -11.67
N TYR A 228 0.24 -5.32 -11.65
CA TYR A 228 1.55 -4.75 -11.35
C TYR A 228 2.54 -5.19 -12.43
N ALA A 229 3.37 -4.27 -12.87
CA ALA A 229 4.54 -4.56 -13.69
C ALA A 229 5.69 -3.66 -13.25
N GLY A 230 6.87 -4.24 -13.08
CA GLY A 230 8.09 -3.50 -12.73
C GLY A 230 9.29 -4.13 -13.40
N GLY A 231 10.29 -3.32 -13.70
CA GLY A 231 11.52 -3.77 -14.34
C GLY A 231 12.72 -2.94 -13.92
N ASP A 232 13.87 -3.60 -13.94
CA ASP A 232 15.19 -3.04 -13.64
C ASP A 232 16.09 -3.15 -14.86
N HIS A 233 16.90 -2.13 -15.03
CA HIS A 233 18.00 -2.10 -15.99
C HIS A 233 19.27 -1.67 -15.26
N THR A 234 20.31 -2.50 -15.30
CA THR A 234 21.59 -2.22 -14.65
C THR A 234 22.74 -2.60 -15.56
N VAL A 235 23.66 -1.67 -15.81
CA VAL A 235 24.89 -1.90 -16.57
C VAL A 235 26.08 -1.80 -15.61
N PHE A 236 27.04 -2.73 -15.75
CA PHE A 236 28.22 -2.85 -14.88
C PHE A 236 29.53 -2.51 -15.61
N ASP A 237 29.50 -1.59 -16.55
CA ASP A 237 30.67 -1.26 -17.38
C ASP A 237 31.92 -0.80 -16.58
N ARG A 238 31.70 -0.29 -15.35
CA ARG A 238 32.81 0.10 -14.46
C ARG A 238 33.56 -1.07 -13.82
N PHE A 239 32.85 -2.18 -13.55
CA PHE A 239 33.41 -3.32 -12.81
C PHE A 239 33.74 -4.48 -13.74
N VAL A 240 32.87 -4.72 -14.73
CA VAL A 240 33.01 -5.77 -15.73
C VAL A 240 32.52 -5.22 -17.07
N ARG A 241 33.43 -4.97 -18.01
CA ARG A 241 33.09 -4.40 -19.32
C ARG A 241 32.05 -5.26 -20.05
N GLY A 242 30.98 -4.60 -20.52
CA GLY A 242 29.94 -5.21 -21.34
C GLY A 242 28.99 -6.14 -20.60
N TYR A 243 28.91 -6.04 -19.25
CA TYR A 243 27.94 -6.82 -18.50
C TYR A 243 26.74 -5.95 -18.08
N GLY A 244 25.58 -6.33 -18.53
CA GLY A 244 24.30 -5.74 -18.15
C GLY A 244 23.34 -6.80 -17.61
N MET A 245 22.39 -6.40 -16.79
CA MET A 245 21.37 -7.27 -16.23
C MET A 245 20.02 -6.57 -16.27
N ASP A 246 19.05 -7.24 -16.88
CA ASP A 246 17.65 -6.84 -16.90
C ASP A 246 16.81 -7.89 -16.21
N TRP A 247 15.90 -7.46 -15.32
CA TRP A 247 14.91 -8.36 -14.72
C TRP A 247 13.62 -7.59 -14.43
N GLY A 248 12.57 -8.32 -14.14
CA GLY A 248 11.29 -7.69 -13.79
C GLY A 248 10.27 -8.67 -13.27
N ASN A 249 9.17 -8.13 -12.80
CA ASN A 249 7.99 -8.88 -12.38
C ASN A 249 6.76 -8.32 -13.09
N ALA A 250 5.83 -9.22 -13.40
CA ALA A 250 4.48 -8.83 -13.79
C ALA A 250 3.49 -9.74 -13.07
N THR A 251 2.50 -9.14 -12.43
CA THR A 251 1.45 -9.87 -11.71
C THR A 251 0.08 -9.30 -12.06
N SER A 252 -0.93 -10.17 -12.01
CA SER A 252 -2.33 -9.74 -12.11
C SER A 252 -3.19 -10.57 -11.16
N THR A 253 -4.20 -9.92 -10.59
CA THR A 253 -5.17 -10.56 -9.70
C THR A 253 -6.57 -10.18 -10.11
N PHE A 254 -7.41 -11.20 -10.25
CA PHE A 254 -8.85 -11.04 -10.32
C PHE A 254 -9.47 -11.63 -9.06
N ARG A 255 -10.26 -10.84 -8.34
CA ARG A 255 -10.94 -11.27 -7.13
C ARG A 255 -12.42 -10.93 -7.20
N TRP A 256 -13.24 -11.92 -6.92
CA TRP A 256 -14.67 -11.76 -6.73
C TRP A 256 -15.05 -12.07 -5.29
N ASN A 257 -15.58 -11.08 -4.60
CA ASN A 257 -16.13 -11.26 -3.26
C ASN A 257 -17.65 -11.43 -3.36
N HIS A 258 -18.15 -12.54 -2.82
CA HIS A 258 -19.57 -12.82 -2.72
C HIS A 258 -19.94 -13.02 -1.25
N VAL A 259 -20.98 -12.34 -0.79
CA VAL A 259 -21.55 -12.48 0.57
C VAL A 259 -22.80 -13.33 0.47
N LEU A 260 -22.81 -14.46 1.16
CA LEU A 260 -23.93 -15.41 1.21
C LEU A 260 -25.11 -14.88 2.05
#